data_bb7a3b0d452abd9b4d466025b4e6fca4
#
_entry.id   bb7a3b0d452abd9b4d466025b4e6fca4
#
_cell.length_a   1.000
_cell.length_b   1.000
_cell.length_c   1.000
_cell.angle_alpha   90.00
_cell.angle_beta   90.00
_cell.angle_gamma   90.00
#
_symmetry.space_group_name_H-M   'P 1'
#
loop_
_entity.id
_entity.type
_entity.pdbx_description
1 polymer ?
#
loop_
_entity_poly.entity_id
_entity_poly.type
_entity_poly.pdbx_seq_one_letter_code
_entity_poly.pdbx_strand_id
1 'polypeptide(L)'
;RSLGIENMATHCVQGRGVLVDLFSVYGDFPRKEVGYDDFMRILDDQKVEIEEGDILCIWTGLDQLIMSMEGKPDISIQKACAVMDGWDSKLLQWISDIGVSAIVADNLAVEGVGKNIPHDYLGSSLPLHEHCLFKLGVHLGELWFLADLAKWLKDNGRFSFLLTAPPLRLPGAVGSPVTPIATV
;
A
#
# COMPACT_ATOMS: atom_id res chain seq x y z
N ARG A 1 -14.45 -5.53 20.43
CA ARG A 1 -13.13 -4.85 20.41
C ARG A 1 -13.06 -3.99 19.16
N SER A 2 -12.73 -2.71 19.27
CA SER A 2 -12.78 -1.75 18.14
C SER A 2 -11.77 -2.04 17.01
N LEU A 3 -10.64 -2.66 17.31
CA LEU A 3 -9.58 -2.96 16.34
C LEU A 3 -9.58 -4.42 15.84
N GLY A 4 -10.63 -5.19 16.10
CA GLY A 4 -10.72 -6.55 15.61
C GLY A 4 -11.10 -6.61 14.14
N ILE A 5 -10.43 -7.48 13.37
CA ILE A 5 -10.68 -7.67 11.94
C ILE A 5 -12.10 -8.15 11.63
N GLU A 6 -12.78 -8.75 12.61
CA GLU A 6 -14.18 -9.16 12.52
C GLU A 6 -15.13 -7.99 12.22
N ASN A 7 -14.77 -6.76 12.64
CA ASN A 7 -15.58 -5.57 12.34
C ASN A 7 -15.53 -5.27 10.83
N MET A 8 -14.33 -5.27 10.24
CA MET A 8 -14.14 -5.10 8.81
C MET A 8 -14.81 -6.23 8.01
N ALA A 9 -14.70 -7.48 8.49
CA ALA A 9 -15.34 -8.63 7.85
C ALA A 9 -16.89 -8.58 7.86
N THR A 10 -17.48 -7.86 8.82
CA THR A 10 -18.94 -7.68 8.90
C THR A 10 -19.45 -6.72 7.84
N HIS A 11 -18.69 -5.67 7.54
CA HIS A 11 -19.05 -4.64 6.55
C HIS A 11 -18.50 -4.93 5.15
N CYS A 12 -17.55 -5.86 5.06
CA CYS A 12 -16.79 -6.16 3.84
C CYS A 12 -15.91 -4.98 3.39
N VAL A 13 -15.10 -5.20 2.37
CA VAL A 13 -14.29 -4.17 1.70
C VAL A 13 -14.58 -4.23 0.23
N GLN A 14 -15.23 -3.22 -0.28
CA GLN A 14 -15.50 -3.06 -1.71
C GLN A 14 -15.58 -1.57 -2.04
N GLY A 15 -14.93 -1.16 -3.12
CA GLY A 15 -14.92 0.23 -3.55
C GLY A 15 -14.14 0.44 -4.84
N ARG A 16 -13.98 1.70 -5.21
CA ARG A 16 -13.10 2.09 -6.30
C ARG A 16 -11.65 1.87 -5.86
N GLY A 17 -10.96 0.97 -6.56
CA GLY A 17 -9.51 0.83 -6.48
C GLY A 17 -8.84 1.79 -7.47
N VAL A 18 -7.75 2.42 -7.04
CA VAL A 18 -6.92 3.31 -7.85
C VAL A 18 -5.48 2.84 -7.75
N LEU A 19 -4.84 2.55 -8.89
CA LEU A 19 -3.47 2.04 -8.91
C LEU A 19 -2.48 3.12 -9.33
N VAL A 20 -1.43 3.28 -8.52
CA VAL A 20 -0.26 4.12 -8.79
C VAL A 20 0.94 3.21 -9.06
N ASP A 21 1.57 3.39 -10.22
CA ASP A 21 2.70 2.59 -10.69
C ASP A 21 4.03 3.23 -10.30
N LEU A 22 4.58 2.87 -9.14
CA LEU A 22 5.91 3.29 -8.71
C LEU A 22 7.02 2.50 -9.40
N PHE A 23 6.73 1.28 -9.84
CA PHE A 23 7.72 0.43 -10.49
C PHE A 23 8.21 1.02 -11.81
N SER A 24 7.32 1.60 -12.62
CA SER A 24 7.71 2.24 -13.87
C SER A 24 8.64 3.46 -13.67
N VAL A 25 8.61 4.08 -12.48
CA VAL A 25 9.42 5.25 -12.15
C VAL A 25 10.77 4.88 -11.54
N TYR A 26 10.78 3.90 -10.63
CA TYR A 26 11.95 3.62 -9.80
C TYR A 26 12.59 2.25 -10.07
N GLY A 27 11.87 1.33 -10.72
CA GLY A 27 12.34 -0.04 -10.88
C GLY A 27 12.37 -0.82 -9.56
N ASP A 28 13.12 -1.90 -9.55
CA ASP A 28 13.24 -2.83 -8.43
C ASP A 28 14.44 -2.54 -7.52
N PHE A 29 15.50 -1.86 -8.00
CA PHE A 29 16.71 -1.53 -7.23
C PHE A 29 17.31 -0.18 -7.62
N PRO A 30 17.91 0.53 -6.65
CA PRO A 30 17.85 0.33 -5.20
C PRO A 30 16.51 0.78 -4.62
N ARG A 31 16.17 0.35 -3.39
CA ARG A 31 14.98 0.83 -2.68
C ARG A 31 14.93 2.35 -2.61
N LYS A 32 13.79 2.92 -2.95
CA LYS A 32 13.51 4.36 -2.90
C LYS A 32 12.39 4.64 -1.89
N GLU A 33 12.62 5.54 -0.97
CA GLU A 33 11.56 6.10 -0.13
C GLU A 33 10.88 7.26 -0.86
N VAL A 34 9.54 7.17 -0.99
CA VAL A 34 8.71 8.09 -1.75
C VAL A 34 7.93 8.95 -0.77
N GLY A 35 8.34 10.22 -0.65
CA GLY A 35 7.63 11.23 0.13
C GLY A 35 6.56 11.94 -0.67
N TYR A 36 5.94 12.95 -0.04
CA TYR A 36 4.82 13.71 -0.60
C TYR A 36 5.13 14.33 -1.97
N ASP A 37 6.22 15.09 -2.07
CA ASP A 37 6.53 15.84 -3.28
C ASP A 37 6.78 14.89 -4.49
N ASP A 38 7.48 13.77 -4.27
CA ASP A 38 7.69 12.73 -5.28
C ASP A 38 6.36 12.06 -5.66
N PHE A 39 5.53 11.73 -4.66
CA PHE A 39 4.26 11.04 -4.90
C PHE A 39 3.28 11.90 -5.70
N MET A 40 3.13 13.19 -5.33
CA MET A 40 2.28 14.13 -6.09
C MET A 40 2.71 14.29 -7.54
N ARG A 41 4.03 14.41 -7.78
CA ARG A 41 4.57 14.45 -9.13
C ARG A 41 4.23 13.19 -9.93
N ILE A 42 4.29 12.01 -9.31
CA ILE A 42 3.95 10.74 -9.96
C ILE A 42 2.46 10.68 -10.31
N LEU A 43 1.59 11.13 -9.41
CA LEU A 43 0.15 11.20 -9.69
C LEU A 43 -0.14 12.09 -10.90
N ASP A 44 0.51 13.25 -10.99
CA ASP A 44 0.37 14.18 -12.11
C ASP A 44 0.89 13.58 -13.42
N ASP A 45 2.11 13.03 -13.41
CA ASP A 45 2.74 12.38 -14.56
C ASP A 45 1.91 11.21 -15.11
N GLN A 46 1.31 10.41 -14.23
CA GLN A 46 0.46 9.26 -14.58
C GLN A 46 -1.01 9.65 -14.81
N LYS A 47 -1.39 10.89 -14.53
CA LYS A 47 -2.78 11.40 -14.60
C LYS A 47 -3.73 10.56 -13.74
N VAL A 48 -3.28 10.19 -12.55
CA VAL A 48 -4.05 9.42 -11.58
C VAL A 48 -4.76 10.38 -10.64
N GLU A 49 -6.07 10.31 -10.60
CA GLU A 49 -6.91 11.08 -9.69
C GLU A 49 -7.41 10.18 -8.55
N ILE A 50 -7.12 10.58 -7.32
CA ILE A 50 -7.56 9.90 -6.10
C ILE A 50 -8.68 10.72 -5.47
N GLU A 51 -9.75 10.05 -5.06
CA GLU A 51 -10.92 10.64 -4.45
C GLU A 51 -11.13 10.11 -3.03
N GLU A 52 -11.93 10.84 -2.24
CA GLU A 52 -12.36 10.36 -0.91
C GLU A 52 -13.06 9.00 -1.01
N GLY A 53 -12.68 8.08 -0.15
CA GLY A 53 -13.21 6.71 -0.10
C GLY A 53 -12.50 5.71 -1.00
N ASP A 54 -11.57 6.14 -1.87
CA ASP A 54 -10.82 5.23 -2.72
C ASP A 54 -9.96 4.24 -1.92
N ILE A 55 -9.70 3.09 -2.53
CA ILE A 55 -8.69 2.14 -2.09
C ILE A 55 -7.43 2.39 -2.94
N LEU A 56 -6.42 3.02 -2.34
CA LEU A 56 -5.16 3.34 -3.01
C LEU A 56 -4.29 2.09 -3.12
N CYS A 57 -4.03 1.63 -4.33
CA CYS A 57 -3.15 0.50 -4.62
C CYS A 57 -1.81 1.02 -5.15
N ILE A 58 -0.72 0.66 -4.50
CA ILE A 58 0.63 1.08 -4.84
C ILE A 58 1.40 -0.13 -5.36
N TRP A 59 1.74 -0.12 -6.65
CA TRP A 59 2.53 -1.18 -7.24
C TRP A 59 3.99 -0.78 -7.31
N THR A 60 4.84 -1.57 -6.67
CA THR A 60 6.28 -1.32 -6.54
C THR A 60 7.13 -2.32 -7.34
N GLY A 61 6.53 -3.43 -7.81
CA GLY A 61 7.20 -4.51 -8.52
C GLY A 61 7.81 -5.58 -7.61
N LEU A 62 7.64 -5.47 -6.27
CA LEU A 62 8.17 -6.48 -5.36
C LEU A 62 7.50 -7.84 -5.56
N ASP A 63 6.23 -7.88 -5.91
CA ASP A 63 5.50 -9.09 -6.23
C ASP A 63 6.16 -9.87 -7.38
N GLN A 64 6.54 -9.18 -8.47
CA GLN A 64 7.25 -9.80 -9.59
C GLN A 64 8.64 -10.29 -9.18
N LEU A 65 9.37 -9.48 -8.39
CA LEU A 65 10.68 -9.87 -7.88
C LEU A 65 10.58 -11.14 -7.01
N ILE A 66 9.61 -11.22 -6.12
CA ILE A 66 9.36 -12.43 -5.29
C ILE A 66 9.03 -13.63 -6.17
N MET A 67 8.16 -13.47 -7.17
CA MET A 67 7.80 -14.56 -8.09
C MET A 67 9.00 -15.06 -8.88
N SER A 68 9.91 -14.17 -9.29
CA SER A 68 11.14 -14.53 -10.01
C SER A 68 12.13 -15.39 -9.21
N MET A 69 11.99 -15.40 -7.88
CA MET A 69 12.84 -16.18 -6.99
C MET A 69 12.43 -17.68 -6.89
N GLU A 70 11.33 -18.08 -7.48
CA GLU A 70 10.88 -19.47 -7.60
C GLU A 70 10.90 -20.24 -6.25
N GLY A 71 10.45 -19.58 -5.18
CA GLY A 71 10.42 -20.17 -3.83
C GLY A 71 11.76 -20.21 -3.09
N LYS A 72 12.79 -19.54 -3.63
CA LYS A 72 14.11 -19.40 -3.00
C LYS A 72 14.37 -17.94 -2.65
N PRO A 73 13.71 -17.39 -1.61
CA PRO A 73 13.82 -15.99 -1.27
C PRO A 73 15.25 -15.60 -0.89
N ASP A 74 15.65 -14.42 -1.33
CA ASP A 74 16.94 -13.82 -1.04
C ASP A 74 16.76 -12.57 -0.17
N ILE A 75 17.75 -12.26 0.67
CA ILE A 75 17.73 -11.11 1.58
C ILE A 75 17.66 -9.77 0.83
N SER A 76 18.02 -9.75 -0.45
CA SER A 76 17.97 -8.54 -1.29
C SER A 76 16.58 -7.91 -1.38
N ILE A 77 15.51 -8.71 -1.23
CA ILE A 77 14.12 -8.20 -1.21
C ILE A 77 13.90 -7.10 -0.16
N GLN A 78 14.65 -7.12 0.94
CA GLN A 78 14.56 -6.09 1.98
C GLN A 78 15.10 -4.73 1.56
N LYS A 79 15.86 -4.67 0.46
CA LYS A 79 16.46 -3.45 -0.08
C LYS A 79 15.94 -3.13 -1.49
N ALA A 80 14.92 -3.85 -1.91
CA ALA A 80 14.32 -3.72 -3.22
C ALA A 80 13.10 -2.79 -3.20
N CYS A 81 12.76 -2.30 -4.38
CA CYS A 81 11.54 -1.60 -4.73
C CYS A 81 11.27 -0.31 -3.95
N ALA A 82 10.33 0.46 -4.44
CA ALA A 82 9.89 1.67 -3.76
C ALA A 82 9.05 1.35 -2.52
N VAL A 83 9.10 2.25 -1.55
CA VAL A 83 8.27 2.23 -0.34
C VAL A 83 7.81 3.64 -0.04
N MET A 84 6.68 3.82 0.63
CA MET A 84 6.26 5.15 1.07
C MET A 84 7.15 5.64 2.22
N ASP A 85 7.42 6.94 2.27
CA ASP A 85 8.16 7.54 3.39
C ASP A 85 7.19 7.91 4.52
N GLY A 86 6.98 6.97 5.44
CA GLY A 86 6.14 7.20 6.62
C GLY A 86 6.65 8.29 7.57
N TRP A 87 7.88 8.80 7.38
CA TRP A 87 8.43 9.89 8.17
C TRP A 87 8.17 11.27 7.53
N ASP A 88 7.63 11.31 6.32
CA ASP A 88 7.26 12.57 5.68
C ASP A 88 5.92 13.07 6.23
N SER A 89 5.98 14.11 7.05
CA SER A 89 4.78 14.71 7.67
C SER A 89 3.78 15.28 6.66
N LYS A 90 4.26 15.75 5.49
CA LYS A 90 3.37 16.22 4.42
C LYS A 90 2.58 15.06 3.80
N LEU A 91 3.23 13.89 3.62
CA LEU A 91 2.57 12.70 3.11
C LEU A 91 1.49 12.22 4.10
N LEU A 92 1.82 12.16 5.39
CA LEU A 92 0.85 11.77 6.43
C LEU A 92 -0.33 12.75 6.50
N GLN A 93 -0.07 14.06 6.39
CA GLN A 93 -1.14 15.05 6.35
C GLN A 93 -2.03 14.89 5.12
N TRP A 94 -1.41 14.67 3.94
CA TRP A 94 -2.17 14.41 2.71
C TRP A 94 -3.07 13.18 2.82
N ILE A 95 -2.59 12.08 3.42
CA ILE A 95 -3.41 10.88 3.67
C ILE A 95 -4.63 11.23 4.54
N SER A 96 -4.45 12.10 5.55
CA SER A 96 -5.57 12.57 6.38
C SER A 96 -6.59 13.38 5.59
N ASP A 97 -6.11 14.24 4.69
CA ASP A 97 -6.94 15.22 3.98
C ASP A 97 -7.70 14.59 2.81
N ILE A 98 -7.07 13.62 2.12
CA ILE A 98 -7.68 12.97 0.94
C ILE A 98 -8.77 11.97 1.32
N GLY A 99 -8.72 11.38 2.50
CA GLY A 99 -9.77 10.49 3.01
C GLY A 99 -9.89 9.15 2.30
N VAL A 100 -8.76 8.53 1.89
CA VAL A 100 -8.77 7.16 1.35
C VAL A 100 -9.26 6.15 2.38
N SER A 101 -9.96 5.10 1.94
CA SER A 101 -10.49 4.06 2.82
C SER A 101 -9.46 3.00 3.20
N ALA A 102 -8.50 2.74 2.31
CA ALA A 102 -7.40 1.82 2.53
C ALA A 102 -6.20 2.18 1.65
N ILE A 103 -5.00 1.78 2.06
CA ILE A 103 -3.79 1.82 1.26
C ILE A 103 -3.23 0.40 1.18
N VAL A 104 -3.02 -0.11 -0.02
CA VAL A 104 -2.51 -1.45 -0.24
C VAL A 104 -1.29 -1.41 -1.15
N ALA A 105 -0.34 -2.31 -0.93
CA ALA A 105 0.85 -2.42 -1.75
C ALA A 105 1.27 -3.88 -1.95
N ASP A 106 2.09 -4.12 -2.95
CA ASP A 106 2.75 -5.41 -3.19
C ASP A 106 3.98 -5.61 -2.30
N ASN A 107 4.43 -4.56 -1.60
CA ASN A 107 5.60 -4.61 -0.71
C ASN A 107 5.24 -5.05 0.72
N LEU A 108 6.29 -5.15 1.58
CA LEU A 108 6.20 -5.78 2.90
C LEU A 108 5.44 -4.96 3.94
N ALA A 109 5.35 -3.65 3.80
CA ALA A 109 4.83 -2.79 4.87
C ALA A 109 4.26 -1.45 4.36
N VAL A 110 3.96 -1.34 3.07
CA VAL A 110 3.58 -0.06 2.43
C VAL A 110 4.70 1.00 2.60
N GLU A 111 5.16 1.24 3.83
CA GLU A 111 6.24 2.19 4.17
C GLU A 111 7.61 1.53 4.35
N GLY A 112 8.64 2.37 4.40
CA GLY A 112 10.00 1.93 4.61
C GLY A 112 10.25 1.39 6.02
N VAL A 113 10.72 0.14 6.13
CA VAL A 113 11.14 -0.48 7.40
C VAL A 113 12.65 -0.38 7.58
N GLY A 114 13.11 -0.41 8.84
CA GLY A 114 14.54 -0.51 9.19
C GLY A 114 15.31 0.82 9.13
N LYS A 115 14.63 1.97 9.23
CA LYS A 115 15.33 3.23 9.49
C LYS A 115 16.09 3.19 10.82
N ASN A 116 17.25 3.83 10.87
CA ASN A 116 17.95 4.07 12.13
C ASN A 116 17.17 5.08 12.96
N ILE A 117 16.43 4.58 13.94
CA ILE A 117 15.62 5.40 14.84
C ILE A 117 16.52 5.80 16.02
N PRO A 118 16.53 7.08 16.43
CA PRO A 118 17.24 7.50 17.64
C PRO A 118 16.80 6.70 18.85
N HIS A 119 17.74 6.33 19.72
CA HIS A 119 17.48 5.48 20.90
C HIS A 119 16.47 6.09 21.89
N ASP A 120 16.35 7.41 21.89
CA ASP A 120 15.44 8.21 22.72
C ASP A 120 14.12 8.56 22.05
N TYR A 121 13.87 8.06 20.82
CA TYR A 121 12.61 8.28 20.12
C TYR A 121 11.51 7.43 20.75
N LEU A 122 10.43 8.08 21.18
CA LEU A 122 9.29 7.45 21.86
C LEU A 122 8.11 7.12 20.94
N GLY A 123 8.22 7.46 19.65
CA GLY A 123 7.16 7.19 18.66
C GLY A 123 7.25 5.79 18.03
N SER A 124 6.36 5.54 17.09
CA SER A 124 6.33 4.29 16.34
C SER A 124 7.53 4.19 15.37
N SER A 125 8.09 2.99 15.23
CA SER A 125 9.08 2.68 14.18
C SER A 125 8.44 2.63 12.78
N LEU A 126 7.12 2.59 12.71
CA LEU A 126 6.31 2.60 11.49
C LEU A 126 5.27 3.73 11.60
N PRO A 127 5.68 4.99 11.32
CA PRO A 127 4.79 6.15 11.52
C PRO A 127 3.55 6.15 10.63
N LEU A 128 3.64 5.61 9.40
CA LEU A 128 2.49 5.49 8.51
C LEU A 128 1.49 4.47 9.06
N HIS A 129 1.96 3.35 9.62
CA HIS A 129 1.08 2.40 10.31
C HIS A 129 0.37 3.03 11.49
N GLU A 130 1.10 3.74 12.35
CA GLU A 130 0.49 4.46 13.47
C GLU A 130 -0.55 5.46 12.97
N HIS A 131 -0.22 6.21 11.93
CA HIS A 131 -1.10 7.23 11.37
C HIS A 131 -2.35 6.61 10.77
N CYS A 132 -2.21 5.64 9.87
CA CYS A 132 -3.33 5.02 9.17
C CYS A 132 -4.19 4.16 10.11
N LEU A 133 -3.58 3.15 10.74
CA LEU A 133 -4.34 2.16 11.50
C LEU A 133 -4.89 2.70 12.82
N PHE A 134 -4.09 3.47 13.55
CA PHE A 134 -4.45 3.91 14.90
C PHE A 134 -5.16 5.27 14.91
N LYS A 135 -4.62 6.28 14.20
CA LYS A 135 -5.19 7.63 14.24
C LYS A 135 -6.38 7.80 13.32
N LEU A 136 -6.35 7.24 12.11
CA LEU A 136 -7.37 7.44 11.08
C LEU A 136 -8.35 6.26 10.93
N GLY A 137 -7.94 5.04 11.28
CA GLY A 137 -8.71 3.83 10.98
C GLY A 137 -8.65 3.43 9.50
N VAL A 138 -7.69 3.93 8.76
CA VAL A 138 -7.40 3.56 7.36
C VAL A 138 -6.69 2.22 7.36
N HIS A 139 -7.22 1.26 6.62
CA HIS A 139 -6.64 -0.10 6.54
C HIS A 139 -5.38 -0.14 5.69
N LEU A 140 -4.44 -1.02 6.04
CA LEU A 140 -3.24 -1.29 5.24
C LEU A 140 -3.30 -2.72 4.70
N GLY A 141 -3.00 -2.88 3.41
CA GLY A 141 -2.83 -4.17 2.75
C GLY A 141 -1.40 -4.34 2.26
N GLU A 142 -0.82 -5.52 2.48
CA GLU A 142 0.59 -5.80 2.22
C GLU A 142 0.75 -7.09 1.44
N LEU A 143 1.82 -7.19 0.65
CA LEU A 143 2.14 -8.38 -0.14
C LEU A 143 1.02 -8.80 -1.11
N TRP A 144 0.33 -7.84 -1.69
CA TRP A 144 -0.66 -8.13 -2.71
C TRP A 144 0.01 -8.39 -4.06
N PHE A 145 -0.51 -9.31 -4.85
CA PHE A 145 -0.07 -9.52 -6.22
C PHE A 145 -0.80 -8.54 -7.14
N LEU A 146 -0.11 -7.49 -7.59
CA LEU A 146 -0.67 -6.39 -8.38
C LEU A 146 -0.18 -6.36 -9.83
N ALA A 147 0.84 -7.14 -10.18
CA ALA A 147 1.53 -7.07 -11.47
C ALA A 147 0.59 -7.26 -12.68
N ASP A 148 -0.27 -8.27 -12.65
CA ASP A 148 -1.19 -8.54 -13.77
C ASP A 148 -2.21 -7.41 -13.92
N LEU A 149 -2.71 -6.89 -12.80
CA LEU A 149 -3.62 -5.74 -12.79
C LEU A 149 -2.93 -4.49 -13.33
N ALA A 150 -1.71 -4.18 -12.86
CA ALA A 150 -0.95 -3.03 -13.30
C ALA A 150 -0.70 -3.07 -14.81
N LYS A 151 -0.30 -4.25 -15.33
CA LYS A 151 -0.12 -4.45 -16.75
C LYS A 151 -1.42 -4.21 -17.53
N TRP A 152 -2.53 -4.81 -17.11
CA TRP A 152 -3.81 -4.66 -17.78
C TRP A 152 -4.27 -3.19 -17.81
N LEU A 153 -4.19 -2.50 -16.67
CA LEU A 153 -4.60 -1.09 -16.56
C LEU A 153 -3.76 -0.21 -17.49
N LYS A 154 -2.45 -0.43 -17.53
CA LYS A 154 -1.52 0.29 -18.41
C LYS A 154 -1.86 0.06 -19.89
N ASP A 155 -2.07 -1.20 -20.29
CA ASP A 155 -2.39 -1.56 -21.68
C ASP A 155 -3.72 -0.95 -22.14
N ASN A 156 -4.63 -0.66 -21.21
CA ASN A 156 -5.95 -0.08 -21.48
C ASN A 156 -6.09 1.41 -21.14
N GLY A 157 -4.99 2.09 -20.76
CA GLY A 157 -5.00 3.51 -20.43
C GLY A 157 -5.91 3.86 -19.24
N ARG A 158 -6.02 2.96 -18.26
CA ARG A 158 -6.84 3.12 -17.06
C ARG A 158 -6.00 3.06 -15.81
N PHE A 159 -6.50 3.65 -14.74
CA PHE A 159 -5.89 3.57 -13.40
C PHE A 159 -6.88 3.14 -12.31
N SER A 160 -8.17 3.06 -12.64
CA SER A 160 -9.23 2.70 -11.68
C SER A 160 -10.00 1.46 -12.07
N PHE A 161 -10.52 0.76 -11.07
CA PHE A 161 -11.22 -0.52 -11.20
C PHE A 161 -12.15 -0.74 -9.99
N LEU A 162 -13.02 -1.74 -10.04
CA LEU A 162 -13.75 -2.18 -8.85
C LEU A 162 -12.89 -3.17 -8.07
N LEU A 163 -12.64 -2.88 -6.80
CA LEU A 163 -11.90 -3.77 -5.89
C LEU A 163 -12.83 -4.35 -4.83
N THR A 164 -12.76 -5.67 -4.63
CA THR A 164 -13.42 -6.38 -3.54
C THR A 164 -12.37 -7.18 -2.78
N ALA A 165 -12.21 -6.92 -1.48
CA ALA A 165 -11.16 -7.53 -0.65
C ALA A 165 -11.66 -7.88 0.75
N PRO A 166 -12.64 -8.80 0.90
CA PRO A 166 -13.18 -9.13 2.20
C PRO A 166 -12.14 -9.91 3.03
N PRO A 167 -11.86 -9.47 4.28
CA PRO A 167 -11.04 -10.27 5.18
C PRO A 167 -11.82 -11.47 5.72
N LEU A 168 -11.10 -12.44 6.28
CA LEU A 168 -11.72 -13.54 7.02
C LEU A 168 -12.35 -13.01 8.32
N ARG A 169 -13.46 -13.60 8.72
CA ARG A 169 -14.10 -13.31 10.01
C ARG A 169 -13.35 -14.04 11.13
N LEU A 170 -12.33 -13.41 11.69
CA LEU A 170 -11.46 -13.94 12.73
C LEU A 170 -11.63 -13.14 14.03
N PRO A 171 -12.60 -13.51 14.91
CA PRO A 171 -12.83 -12.76 16.15
C PRO A 171 -11.60 -12.66 17.03
N GLY A 172 -11.21 -11.42 17.36
CA GLY A 172 -10.05 -11.11 18.21
C GLY A 172 -8.71 -11.03 17.48
N ALA A 173 -8.64 -11.33 16.18
CA ALA A 173 -7.46 -11.07 15.37
C ALA A 173 -7.39 -9.58 14.95
N VAL A 174 -6.20 -9.06 14.74
CA VAL A 174 -5.97 -7.67 14.29
C VAL A 174 -5.69 -7.58 12.80
N GLY A 175 -5.53 -8.70 12.12
CA GLY A 175 -5.27 -8.81 10.69
C GLY A 175 -5.79 -10.13 10.13
N SER A 176 -5.83 -10.24 8.83
CA SER A 176 -6.34 -11.40 8.10
C SER A 176 -5.71 -11.48 6.72
N PRO A 177 -5.40 -12.68 6.22
CA PRO A 177 -5.24 -12.82 4.79
C PRO A 177 -6.53 -12.43 4.08
N VAL A 178 -6.39 -11.89 2.88
CA VAL A 178 -7.50 -11.56 1.98
C VAL A 178 -7.24 -12.16 0.60
N THR A 179 -8.30 -12.39 -0.16
CA THR A 179 -8.22 -12.73 -1.58
C THR A 179 -8.83 -11.57 -2.37
N PRO A 180 -8.04 -10.53 -2.70
CA PRO A 180 -8.55 -9.37 -3.41
C PRO A 180 -8.93 -9.73 -4.84
N ILE A 181 -10.04 -9.18 -5.32
CA ILE A 181 -10.54 -9.36 -6.69
C ILE A 181 -10.69 -7.98 -7.31
N ALA A 182 -9.90 -7.71 -8.34
CA ALA A 182 -10.04 -6.53 -9.17
C ALA A 182 -10.90 -6.86 -10.40
N THR A 183 -11.95 -6.08 -10.59
CA THR A 183 -12.81 -6.17 -11.78
C THR A 183 -12.54 -4.96 -12.67
N VAL A 184 -12.08 -5.19 -13.89
CA VAL A 184 -11.59 -4.19 -14.85
C VAL A 184 -12.48 -4.07 -16.07
#